data_d5bcdf4f54364fc5f858e77ca2545ce2
#
_entry.id   d5bcdf4f54364fc5f858e77ca2545ce2
#
_cell.length_a   1.000
_cell.length_b   1.000
_cell.length_c   1.000
_cell.angle_alpha   90.00
_cell.angle_beta   90.00
_cell.angle_gamma   90.00
#
_symmetry.space_group_name_H-M   'P 1'
#
loop_
_entity.id
_entity.type
_entity.pdbx_description
1 polymer ?
#
loop_
_entity_poly.entity_id
_entity_poly.type
_entity_poly.pdbx_seq_one_letter_code
_entity_poly.pdbx_strand_id
1 'polypeptide(L)'
;ESLEVRRDLAKENPQEFEKDLSICLNNMAYYYETKKKKKQAEDLYLEAIEIDKHILENDNTHKKDYSAHLNNLANLYFEDKNYEKAEQFYLQTAEIDKQIQESEPTILKTSIAIHLNNLANLYANTERYEQAEQFYQKTLSIYRNLYKENPKQYKEELTTVLDNLARLYKRLNRNEEFETLKQE
;
A
#
# COMPACT_ATOMS: atom_id res chain seq x y z
N GLU A 1 -16.06 19.34 -11.78
CA GLU A 1 -15.58 20.44 -10.90
C GLU A 1 -14.07 20.54 -10.98
N SER A 2 -13.55 21.77 -11.05
CA SER A 2 -12.10 21.96 -11.05
C SER A 2 -11.52 21.65 -9.65
N LEU A 3 -10.27 21.24 -9.58
CA LEU A 3 -9.58 21.03 -8.31
C LEU A 3 -9.54 22.31 -7.44
N GLU A 4 -9.46 23.48 -8.08
CA GLU A 4 -9.48 24.77 -7.38
C GLU A 4 -10.79 24.98 -6.61
N VAL A 5 -11.92 24.68 -7.23
CA VAL A 5 -13.23 24.78 -6.54
C VAL A 5 -13.28 23.87 -5.33
N ARG A 6 -12.75 22.63 -5.42
CA ARG A 6 -12.71 21.70 -4.28
C ARG A 6 -11.81 22.21 -3.15
N ARG A 7 -10.66 22.81 -3.50
CA ARG A 7 -9.78 23.43 -2.50
C ARG A 7 -10.45 24.62 -1.80
N ASP A 8 -11.22 25.43 -2.52
CA ASP A 8 -11.92 26.57 -1.92
C ASP A 8 -13.07 26.10 -1.02
N LEU A 9 -13.84 25.10 -1.43
CA LEU A 9 -14.86 24.48 -0.58
C LEU A 9 -14.27 23.87 0.69
N ALA A 10 -13.15 23.17 0.60
CA ALA A 10 -12.48 22.59 1.75
C ALA A 10 -11.91 23.65 2.72
N LYS A 11 -11.51 24.83 2.23
CA LYS A 11 -11.12 25.95 3.09
C LYS A 11 -12.31 26.58 3.81
N GLU A 12 -13.47 26.66 3.14
CA GLU A 12 -14.68 27.23 3.71
C GLU A 12 -15.33 26.29 4.74
N ASN A 13 -15.38 24.99 4.45
CA ASN A 13 -15.92 23.98 5.35
C ASN A 13 -15.07 22.70 5.34
N PRO A 14 -13.97 22.66 6.11
CA PRO A 14 -13.06 21.51 6.13
C PRO A 14 -13.74 20.18 6.49
N GLN A 15 -14.61 20.21 7.51
CA GLN A 15 -15.29 18.99 7.99
C GLN A 15 -16.14 18.29 6.93
N GLU A 16 -16.68 19.06 5.98
CA GLU A 16 -17.53 18.55 4.91
C GLU A 16 -16.73 18.14 3.67
N PHE A 17 -15.68 18.88 3.29
CA PHE A 17 -15.07 18.75 1.96
C PHE A 17 -13.64 18.23 1.96
N GLU A 18 -12.92 18.17 3.07
CA GLU A 18 -11.52 17.70 3.11
C GLU A 18 -11.37 16.25 2.68
N LYS A 19 -12.28 15.34 3.09
CA LYS A 19 -12.25 13.94 2.67
C LYS A 19 -12.35 13.79 1.17
N ASP A 20 -13.32 14.46 0.56
CA ASP A 20 -13.51 14.42 -0.89
C ASP A 20 -12.34 15.06 -1.63
N LEU A 21 -11.73 16.10 -1.06
CA LEU A 21 -10.55 16.74 -1.62
C LEU A 21 -9.34 15.80 -1.57
N SER A 22 -9.05 15.15 -0.44
CA SER A 22 -7.90 14.25 -0.32
C SER A 22 -7.99 13.06 -1.29
N ILE A 23 -9.17 12.44 -1.40
CA ILE A 23 -9.43 11.36 -2.36
C ILE A 23 -9.27 11.85 -3.80
N CYS A 24 -9.77 13.04 -4.12
CA CYS A 24 -9.63 13.64 -5.45
C CYS A 24 -8.16 13.91 -5.80
N LEU A 25 -7.39 14.46 -4.87
CA LEU A 25 -5.96 14.71 -5.02
C LEU A 25 -5.18 13.40 -5.26
N ASN A 26 -5.43 12.38 -4.46
CA ASN A 26 -4.82 11.07 -4.64
C ASN A 26 -5.13 10.47 -6.03
N ASN A 27 -6.37 10.54 -6.49
CA ASN A 27 -6.76 10.04 -7.81
C ASN A 27 -6.12 10.83 -8.95
N MET A 28 -6.00 12.15 -8.81
CA MET A 28 -5.27 12.99 -9.76
C MET A 28 -3.77 12.70 -9.75
N ALA A 29 -3.18 12.46 -8.58
CA ALA A 29 -1.78 12.06 -8.46
C ALA A 29 -1.52 10.77 -9.24
N TYR A 30 -2.35 9.75 -9.05
CA TYR A 30 -2.28 8.50 -9.81
C TYR A 30 -2.41 8.73 -11.32
N TYR A 31 -3.33 9.59 -11.75
CA TYR A 31 -3.42 9.95 -13.18
C TYR A 31 -2.12 10.59 -13.70
N TYR A 32 -1.50 11.52 -12.97
CA TYR A 32 -0.23 12.11 -13.37
C TYR A 32 0.94 11.10 -13.36
N GLU A 33 0.94 10.16 -12.42
CA GLU A 33 1.88 9.04 -12.38
C GLU A 33 1.80 8.20 -13.65
N THR A 34 0.58 7.80 -14.10
CA THR A 34 0.39 7.08 -15.37
C THR A 34 0.85 7.86 -16.59
N LYS A 35 0.86 9.20 -16.52
CA LYS A 35 1.41 10.09 -17.55
C LYS A 35 2.90 10.37 -17.38
N LYS A 36 3.59 9.68 -16.45
CA LYS A 36 5.01 9.89 -16.12
C LYS A 36 5.37 11.31 -15.69
N LYS A 37 4.41 12.05 -15.16
CA LYS A 37 4.55 13.40 -14.63
C LYS A 37 4.82 13.35 -13.13
N LYS A 38 5.94 12.72 -12.74
CA LYS A 38 6.27 12.34 -11.36
C LYS A 38 6.18 13.49 -10.36
N LYS A 39 6.73 14.66 -10.70
CA LYS A 39 6.71 15.82 -9.78
C LYS A 39 5.28 16.26 -9.45
N GLN A 40 4.41 16.31 -10.47
CA GLN A 40 3.01 16.66 -10.26
C GLN A 40 2.27 15.59 -9.45
N ALA A 41 2.58 14.30 -9.66
CA ALA A 41 2.04 13.23 -8.85
C ALA A 41 2.49 13.33 -7.39
N GLU A 42 3.80 13.51 -7.15
CA GLU A 42 4.37 13.68 -5.81
C GLU A 42 3.72 14.83 -5.04
N ASP A 43 3.61 16.01 -5.66
CA ASP A 43 3.03 17.19 -5.02
C ASP A 43 1.57 16.95 -4.60
N LEU A 44 0.78 16.28 -5.45
CA LEU A 44 -0.63 15.98 -5.15
C LEU A 44 -0.79 14.87 -4.10
N TYR A 45 0.05 13.83 -4.11
CA TYR A 45 0.05 12.82 -3.05
C TYR A 45 0.41 13.43 -1.69
N LEU A 46 1.42 14.31 -1.65
CA LEU A 46 1.82 14.98 -0.41
C LEU A 46 0.71 15.90 0.10
N GLU A 47 0.03 16.64 -0.77
CA GLU A 47 -1.11 17.48 -0.39
C GLU A 47 -2.26 16.63 0.18
N ALA A 48 -2.59 15.49 -0.46
CA ALA A 48 -3.60 14.58 0.05
C ALA A 48 -3.25 14.06 1.46
N ILE A 49 -2.01 13.63 1.67
CA ILE A 49 -1.52 13.12 2.95
C ILE A 49 -1.57 14.17 4.06
N GLU A 50 -1.27 15.43 3.77
CA GLU A 50 -1.38 16.51 4.77
C GLU A 50 -2.84 16.77 5.18
N ILE A 51 -3.77 16.74 4.22
CA ILE A 51 -5.21 16.83 4.51
C ILE A 51 -5.66 15.63 5.35
N ASP A 52 -5.24 14.40 4.99
CA ASP A 52 -5.59 13.20 5.74
C ASP A 52 -5.13 13.28 7.21
N LYS A 53 -3.94 13.80 7.47
CA LYS A 53 -3.44 14.01 8.85
C LYS A 53 -4.35 14.97 9.63
N HIS A 54 -4.77 16.07 9.01
CA HIS A 54 -5.69 17.03 9.64
C HIS A 54 -7.04 16.37 9.95
N ILE A 55 -7.60 15.59 9.01
CA ILE A 55 -8.84 14.84 9.23
C ILE A 55 -8.69 13.89 10.43
N LEU A 56 -7.55 13.17 10.52
CA LEU A 56 -7.29 12.19 11.56
C LEU A 56 -7.18 12.78 12.98
N GLU A 57 -6.98 14.07 13.13
CA GLU A 57 -7.04 14.73 14.43
C GLU A 57 -8.44 14.59 15.09
N ASN A 58 -9.49 14.48 14.25
CA ASN A 58 -10.88 14.45 14.71
C ASN A 58 -11.66 13.19 14.26
N ASP A 59 -11.19 12.45 13.27
CA ASP A 59 -11.89 11.31 12.67
C ASP A 59 -10.98 10.11 12.36
N ASN A 60 -10.92 9.19 13.30
CA ASN A 60 -10.15 7.95 13.17
C ASN A 60 -10.67 7.00 12.05
N THR A 61 -11.88 7.20 11.53
CA THR A 61 -12.41 6.34 10.45
C THR A 61 -11.69 6.56 9.13
N HIS A 62 -11.00 7.69 8.98
CA HIS A 62 -10.25 8.05 7.77
C HIS A 62 -8.89 7.33 7.62
N LYS A 63 -8.46 6.53 8.62
CA LYS A 63 -7.19 5.78 8.57
C LYS A 63 -7.03 4.91 7.32
N LYS A 64 -8.13 4.40 6.76
CA LYS A 64 -8.12 3.53 5.56
C LYS A 64 -7.64 4.28 4.33
N ASP A 65 -8.19 5.47 4.09
CA ASP A 65 -7.80 6.31 2.96
C ASP A 65 -6.38 6.82 3.15
N TYR A 66 -6.05 7.28 4.35
CA TYR A 66 -4.69 7.70 4.68
C TYR A 66 -3.64 6.61 4.44
N SER A 67 -3.90 5.37 4.88
CA SER A 67 -3.02 4.22 4.62
C SER A 67 -2.83 3.97 3.12
N ALA A 68 -3.92 4.01 2.34
CA ALA A 68 -3.87 3.84 0.89
C ALA A 68 -3.07 4.97 0.20
N HIS A 69 -3.25 6.23 0.62
CA HIS A 69 -2.54 7.37 0.06
C HIS A 69 -1.03 7.31 0.37
N LEU A 70 -0.64 6.92 1.60
CA LEU A 70 0.76 6.68 1.95
C LEU A 70 1.38 5.58 1.09
N ASN A 71 0.67 4.47 0.89
CA ASN A 71 1.15 3.38 0.03
C ASN A 71 1.33 3.82 -1.42
N ASN A 72 0.42 4.63 -1.96
CA ASN A 72 0.54 5.15 -3.32
C ASN A 72 1.78 6.04 -3.49
N LEU A 73 2.03 6.95 -2.54
CA LEU A 73 3.26 7.76 -2.55
C LEU A 73 4.51 6.90 -2.40
N ALA A 74 4.47 5.85 -1.57
CA ALA A 74 5.56 4.89 -1.45
C ALA A 74 5.85 4.16 -2.76
N ASN A 75 4.80 3.74 -3.49
CA ASN A 75 4.93 3.14 -4.82
C ASN A 75 5.61 4.10 -5.82
N LEU A 76 5.20 5.37 -5.83
CA LEU A 76 5.84 6.40 -6.69
C LEU A 76 7.34 6.51 -6.42
N TYR A 77 7.75 6.53 -5.14
CA TYR A 77 9.16 6.56 -4.78
C TYR A 77 9.89 5.25 -5.10
N PHE A 78 9.23 4.11 -4.94
CA PHE A 78 9.78 2.81 -5.30
C PHE A 78 10.08 2.70 -6.80
N GLU A 79 9.12 3.10 -7.65
CA GLU A 79 9.29 3.15 -9.10
C GLU A 79 10.42 4.11 -9.53
N ASP A 80 10.64 5.17 -8.75
CA ASP A 80 11.73 6.13 -8.95
C ASP A 80 13.06 5.67 -8.36
N LYS A 81 13.11 4.45 -7.79
CA LYS A 81 14.26 3.86 -7.09
C LYS A 81 14.75 4.67 -5.89
N ASN A 82 13.93 5.57 -5.38
CA ASN A 82 14.18 6.25 -4.11
C ASN A 82 13.72 5.35 -2.96
N TYR A 83 14.48 4.27 -2.75
CA TYR A 83 14.10 3.22 -1.80
C TYR A 83 14.05 3.69 -0.35
N GLU A 84 14.81 4.72 0.00
CA GLU A 84 14.79 5.30 1.35
C GLU A 84 13.44 5.96 1.65
N LYS A 85 12.97 6.83 0.76
CA LYS A 85 11.63 7.44 0.91
C LYS A 85 10.51 6.40 0.79
N ALA A 86 10.62 5.47 -0.15
CA ALA A 86 9.65 4.40 -0.30
C ALA A 86 9.51 3.59 1.00
N GLU A 87 10.62 3.20 1.62
CA GLU A 87 10.61 2.50 2.90
C GLU A 87 9.93 3.30 4.01
N GLN A 88 10.26 4.58 4.11
CA GLN A 88 9.66 5.46 5.12
C GLN A 88 8.13 5.47 5.03
N PHE A 89 7.58 5.61 3.82
CA PHE A 89 6.13 5.66 3.63
C PHE A 89 5.48 4.28 3.73
N TYR A 90 6.12 3.20 3.26
CA TYR A 90 5.61 1.84 3.47
C TYR A 90 5.57 1.44 4.95
N LEU A 91 6.54 1.86 5.76
CA LEU A 91 6.53 1.60 7.20
C LEU A 91 5.43 2.39 7.91
N GLN A 92 5.18 3.64 7.51
CA GLN A 92 4.03 4.41 8.00
C GLN A 92 2.71 3.72 7.64
N THR A 93 2.57 3.26 6.40
CA THR A 93 1.41 2.47 5.96
C THR A 93 1.21 1.25 6.86
N ALA A 94 2.26 0.46 7.09
CA ALA A 94 2.17 -0.76 7.91
C ALA A 94 1.77 -0.47 9.37
N GLU A 95 2.20 0.66 9.94
CA GLU A 95 1.81 1.07 11.29
C GLU A 95 0.32 1.47 11.36
N ILE A 96 -0.18 2.22 10.37
CA ILE A 96 -1.61 2.56 10.28
C ILE A 96 -2.46 1.30 10.05
N ASP A 97 -2.02 0.40 9.18
CA ASP A 97 -2.71 -0.88 8.92
C ASP A 97 -2.82 -1.73 10.19
N LYS A 98 -1.78 -1.76 11.02
CA LYS A 98 -1.80 -2.43 12.32
C LYS A 98 -2.85 -1.83 13.24
N GLN A 99 -2.93 -0.50 13.34
CA GLN A 99 -3.95 0.18 14.14
C GLN A 99 -5.37 -0.12 13.64
N ILE A 100 -5.57 -0.21 12.31
CA ILE A 100 -6.85 -0.60 11.71
C ILE A 100 -7.19 -2.05 12.10
N GLN A 101 -6.23 -2.98 12.01
CA GLN A 101 -6.46 -4.37 12.41
C GLN A 101 -6.81 -4.55 13.88
N GLU A 102 -6.20 -3.76 14.76
CA GLU A 102 -6.49 -3.79 16.19
C GLU A 102 -7.92 -3.30 16.50
N SER A 103 -8.42 -2.30 15.78
CA SER A 103 -9.75 -1.75 15.95
C SER A 103 -10.83 -2.52 15.17
N GLU A 104 -10.50 -3.02 13.98
CA GLU A 104 -11.45 -3.66 13.05
C GLU A 104 -10.83 -4.94 12.41
N PRO A 105 -10.74 -6.07 13.17
CA PRO A 105 -9.99 -7.26 12.73
C PRO A 105 -10.48 -7.94 11.44
N THR A 106 -11.71 -7.66 11.03
CA THR A 106 -12.35 -8.28 9.86
C THR A 106 -12.23 -7.47 8.59
N ILE A 107 -11.78 -6.22 8.70
CA ILE A 107 -11.77 -5.26 7.59
C ILE A 107 -10.38 -5.18 6.95
N LEU A 108 -10.35 -4.95 5.65
CA LEU A 108 -9.16 -4.60 4.85
C LEU A 108 -8.05 -5.66 4.72
N LYS A 109 -8.33 -6.95 4.96
CA LYS A 109 -7.32 -8.00 4.77
C LYS A 109 -6.61 -7.92 3.42
N THR A 110 -7.35 -7.61 2.33
CA THR A 110 -6.78 -7.49 0.98
C THR A 110 -5.83 -6.29 0.85
N SER A 111 -6.23 -5.09 1.30
CA SER A 111 -5.38 -3.90 1.23
C SER A 111 -4.10 -4.08 2.04
N ILE A 112 -4.21 -4.60 3.25
CA ILE A 112 -3.06 -4.91 4.11
C ILE A 112 -2.12 -5.91 3.44
N ALA A 113 -2.66 -6.95 2.79
CA ALA A 113 -1.84 -7.92 2.06
C ALA A 113 -1.08 -7.25 0.90
N ILE A 114 -1.73 -6.34 0.15
CA ILE A 114 -1.08 -5.55 -0.91
C ILE A 114 0.05 -4.70 -0.33
N HIS A 115 -0.19 -3.98 0.76
CA HIS A 115 0.80 -3.10 1.39
C HIS A 115 2.01 -3.89 1.92
N LEU A 116 1.77 -5.04 2.59
CA LEU A 116 2.83 -5.93 3.05
C LEU A 116 3.64 -6.52 1.90
N ASN A 117 2.98 -6.88 0.78
CA ASN A 117 3.68 -7.36 -0.42
C ASN A 117 4.57 -6.27 -1.04
N ASN A 118 4.11 -5.01 -1.07
CA ASN A 118 4.89 -3.90 -1.58
C ASN A 118 6.16 -3.67 -0.73
N LEU A 119 6.02 -3.71 0.60
CA LEU A 119 7.15 -3.62 1.51
C LEU A 119 8.11 -4.81 1.35
N ALA A 120 7.59 -6.03 1.15
CA ALA A 120 8.41 -7.20 0.85
C ALA A 120 9.19 -7.04 -0.46
N ASN A 121 8.55 -6.50 -1.51
CA ASN A 121 9.21 -6.20 -2.78
C ASN A 121 10.34 -5.17 -2.61
N LEU A 122 10.14 -4.13 -1.79
CA LEU A 122 11.18 -3.16 -1.47
C LEU A 122 12.38 -3.86 -0.83
N TYR A 123 12.16 -4.68 0.19
CA TYR A 123 13.23 -5.39 0.87
C TYR A 123 13.96 -6.38 -0.05
N ALA A 124 13.24 -7.09 -0.92
CA ALA A 124 13.84 -7.97 -1.92
C ALA A 124 14.71 -7.20 -2.94
N ASN A 125 14.28 -6.00 -3.36
CA ASN A 125 15.03 -5.14 -4.28
C ASN A 125 16.24 -4.46 -3.63
N THR A 126 16.23 -4.29 -2.31
CA THR A 126 17.34 -3.73 -1.53
C THR A 126 18.21 -4.81 -0.87
N GLU A 127 18.06 -6.07 -1.29
CA GLU A 127 18.83 -7.25 -0.84
C GLU A 127 18.69 -7.56 0.66
N ARG A 128 17.65 -7.04 1.31
CA ARG A 128 17.28 -7.36 2.70
C ARG A 128 16.36 -8.56 2.74
N TYR A 129 16.89 -9.72 2.38
CA TYR A 129 16.11 -10.92 2.07
C TYR A 129 15.35 -11.51 3.24
N GLU A 130 15.90 -11.48 4.45
CA GLU A 130 15.22 -11.97 5.66
C GLU A 130 13.96 -11.13 5.95
N GLN A 131 14.03 -9.80 5.78
CA GLN A 131 12.89 -8.93 5.93
C GLN A 131 11.87 -9.16 4.81
N ALA A 132 12.32 -9.31 3.57
CA ALA A 132 11.46 -9.63 2.44
C ALA A 132 10.67 -10.93 2.69
N GLU A 133 11.36 -12.00 3.14
CA GLU A 133 10.73 -13.27 3.45
C GLU A 133 9.65 -13.14 4.53
N GLN A 134 9.94 -12.43 5.62
CA GLN A 134 8.97 -12.22 6.71
C GLN A 134 7.69 -11.55 6.21
N PHE A 135 7.80 -10.53 5.38
CA PHE A 135 6.64 -9.81 4.84
C PHE A 135 5.91 -10.62 3.78
N TYR A 136 6.60 -11.34 2.89
CA TYR A 136 5.95 -12.27 1.95
C TYR A 136 5.19 -13.37 2.67
N GLN A 137 5.74 -13.96 3.73
CA GLN A 137 5.05 -15.00 4.50
C GLN A 137 3.79 -14.47 5.20
N LYS A 138 3.82 -13.25 5.74
CA LYS A 138 2.63 -12.60 6.29
C LYS A 138 1.57 -12.40 5.20
N THR A 139 1.96 -11.90 4.04
CA THR A 139 1.09 -11.71 2.89
C THR A 139 0.48 -13.03 2.42
N LEU A 140 1.31 -14.08 2.31
CA LEU A 140 0.88 -15.42 1.93
C LEU A 140 -0.16 -15.99 2.89
N SER A 141 0.03 -15.81 4.19
CA SER A 141 -0.93 -16.25 5.22
C SER A 141 -2.29 -15.57 5.03
N ILE A 142 -2.32 -14.27 4.73
CA ILE A 142 -3.56 -13.54 4.48
C ILE A 142 -4.25 -14.07 3.21
N TYR A 143 -3.53 -14.17 2.08
CA TYR A 143 -4.13 -14.62 0.82
C TYR A 143 -4.55 -16.09 0.84
N ARG A 144 -3.86 -16.97 1.57
CA ARG A 144 -4.34 -18.36 1.79
C ARG A 144 -5.70 -18.39 2.48
N ASN A 145 -5.93 -17.53 3.46
CA ASN A 145 -7.22 -17.45 4.15
C ASN A 145 -8.31 -16.87 3.23
N LEU A 146 -8.01 -15.79 2.51
CA LEU A 146 -8.91 -15.19 1.53
C LEU A 146 -9.25 -16.16 0.39
N TYR A 147 -8.27 -16.91 -0.09
CA TYR A 147 -8.46 -17.94 -1.12
C TYR A 147 -9.39 -19.06 -0.65
N LYS A 148 -9.30 -19.51 0.61
CA LYS A 148 -10.24 -20.49 1.16
C LYS A 148 -11.68 -19.96 1.19
N GLU A 149 -11.85 -18.66 1.45
CA GLU A 149 -13.16 -18.00 1.47
C GLU A 149 -13.71 -17.80 0.05
N ASN A 150 -12.88 -17.37 -0.90
CA ASN A 150 -13.25 -17.13 -2.30
C ASN A 150 -12.13 -17.46 -3.29
N PRO A 151 -11.99 -18.74 -3.73
CA PRO A 151 -10.90 -19.16 -4.62
C PRO A 151 -10.87 -18.43 -5.97
N LYS A 152 -12.04 -18.09 -6.54
CA LYS A 152 -12.09 -17.43 -7.84
C LYS A 152 -11.56 -16.00 -7.79
N GLN A 153 -11.77 -15.33 -6.67
CA GLN A 153 -11.39 -13.93 -6.50
C GLN A 153 -9.90 -13.77 -6.19
N TYR A 154 -9.31 -14.68 -5.39
CA TYR A 154 -7.97 -14.48 -4.81
C TYR A 154 -6.89 -15.41 -5.36
N LYS A 155 -7.19 -16.15 -6.45
CA LYS A 155 -6.23 -17.07 -7.06
C LYS A 155 -5.01 -16.34 -7.61
N GLU A 156 -5.21 -15.23 -8.31
CA GLU A 156 -4.14 -14.49 -8.97
C GLU A 156 -3.20 -13.84 -7.95
N GLU A 157 -3.77 -13.24 -6.90
CA GLU A 157 -3.01 -12.61 -5.83
C GLU A 157 -2.20 -13.64 -5.04
N LEU A 158 -2.82 -14.78 -4.70
CA LEU A 158 -2.13 -15.88 -4.02
C LEU A 158 -0.96 -16.38 -4.88
N THR A 159 -1.20 -16.64 -6.17
CA THR A 159 -0.15 -17.07 -7.10
C THR A 159 0.99 -16.04 -7.19
N THR A 160 0.66 -14.76 -7.25
CA THR A 160 1.66 -13.68 -7.30
C THR A 160 2.59 -13.70 -6.08
N VAL A 161 2.04 -13.89 -4.89
CA VAL A 161 2.85 -13.96 -3.66
C VAL A 161 3.70 -15.23 -3.60
N LEU A 162 3.15 -16.37 -4.02
CA LEU A 162 3.91 -17.61 -4.13
C LEU A 162 5.09 -17.46 -5.09
N ASP A 163 4.87 -16.84 -6.26
CA ASP A 163 5.93 -16.57 -7.24
C ASP A 163 7.00 -15.61 -6.70
N ASN A 164 6.62 -14.58 -5.96
CA ASN A 164 7.56 -13.66 -5.34
C ASN A 164 8.46 -14.39 -4.32
N LEU A 165 7.86 -15.20 -3.47
CA LEU A 165 8.58 -15.97 -2.46
C LEU A 165 9.45 -17.07 -3.11
N ALA A 166 8.95 -17.74 -4.14
CA ALA A 166 9.71 -18.73 -4.91
C ALA A 166 10.96 -18.10 -5.57
N ARG A 167 10.82 -16.90 -6.16
CA ARG A 167 11.96 -16.13 -6.71
C ARG A 167 12.97 -15.78 -5.64
N LEU A 168 12.52 -15.41 -4.44
CA LEU A 168 13.39 -15.13 -3.31
C LEU A 168 14.17 -16.38 -2.89
N TYR A 169 13.51 -17.51 -2.69
CA TYR A 169 14.17 -18.76 -2.32
C TYR A 169 15.17 -19.25 -3.36
N LYS A 170 14.82 -19.13 -4.64
CA LYS A 170 15.74 -19.44 -5.74
C LYS A 170 17.00 -18.55 -5.70
N ARG A 171 16.84 -17.25 -5.42
CA ARG A 171 17.97 -16.32 -5.30
C ARG A 171 18.89 -16.65 -4.11
N LEU A 172 18.30 -17.18 -3.05
CA LEU A 172 19.02 -17.61 -1.84
C LEU A 172 19.57 -19.05 -1.91
N ASN A 173 19.36 -19.76 -3.03
CA ASN A 173 19.69 -21.18 -3.21
C ASN A 173 19.00 -22.11 -2.17
N ARG A 174 17.82 -21.71 -1.68
CA ARG A 174 17.00 -22.48 -0.72
C ARG A 174 16.06 -23.40 -1.51
N ASN A 175 16.61 -24.51 -2.00
CA ASN A 175 15.90 -25.41 -2.94
C ASN A 175 14.76 -26.18 -2.29
N GLU A 176 14.87 -26.58 -1.02
CA GLU A 176 13.82 -27.33 -0.32
C GLU A 176 12.55 -26.49 -0.17
N GLU A 177 12.69 -25.23 0.29
CA GLU A 177 11.57 -24.30 0.43
C GLU A 177 10.98 -23.91 -0.92
N PHE A 178 11.83 -23.75 -1.95
CA PHE A 178 11.37 -23.50 -3.30
C PHE A 178 10.51 -24.65 -3.85
N GLU A 179 10.95 -25.91 -3.70
CA GLU A 179 10.17 -27.07 -4.16
C GLU A 179 8.89 -27.28 -3.34
N THR A 180 8.90 -26.92 -2.05
CA THR A 180 7.69 -26.96 -1.22
C THR A 180 6.61 -26.01 -1.71
N LEU A 181 6.99 -24.76 -2.08
CA LEU A 181 6.04 -23.78 -2.61
C LEU A 181 5.43 -24.18 -3.95
N LYS A 182 6.16 -24.93 -4.79
CA LYS A 182 5.66 -25.39 -6.08
C LYS A 182 4.55 -26.44 -6.00
N GLN A 183 4.40 -27.09 -4.85
CA GLN A 183 3.37 -28.11 -4.65
C GLN A 183 2.03 -27.52 -4.20
N GLU A 184 1.98 -26.22 -3.97
CA GLU A 184 0.77 -25.47 -3.61
C GLU A 184 0.08 -24.88 -4.83
#